data_89b4d6bcb6efab83d0a9609698cfe824
#
_entry.id   89b4d6bcb6efab83d0a9609698cfe824
#
_cell.length_a   1.000
_cell.length_b   1.000
_cell.length_c   1.000
_cell.angle_alpha   90.00
_cell.angle_beta   90.00
_cell.angle_gamma   90.00
#
_symmetry.space_group_name_H-M   'P 1'
#
loop_
_entity.id
_entity.type
_entity.pdbx_description
1 polymer ?
#
loop_
_entity_poly.entity_id
_entity_poly.type
_entity_poly.pdbx_seq_one_letter_code
_entity_poly.pdbx_strand_id
1 'polypeptide(L)'
;MKRDMLKNLIKAALTFSLIGGVVFAQYTKGNTVIAWSKYKLKPVSEVDDHEPGDRRESFQAYHTTRNAKARLLLSSLFLTHYWTGHVTDVMQVNEFQSMDEATAYSGSQAPLNKRTWADEEERKAATSAYGKYFQSYHEDVYLFENRVKLEKKKKKSKDNPNTVVAVMNRYWKPLSKVEGGSAEEREKMMQKYHKEVTMKNDKKISKRTVTHLWTGSLSNGYYPITTITEFASMADADDLQYEPKIFDKAFTDEEKEAYNKYWAPASHEDIGLFWNQAYTNKNK
;
A
#
# COMPACT_ATOMS: atom_id res chain seq x y z
N MET A 1 -18.14 16.84 51.07
CA MET A 1 -18.49 17.42 49.73
C MET A 1 -17.40 17.31 48.69
N LYS A 2 -16.17 17.82 48.89
CA LYS A 2 -15.09 17.74 47.86
C LYS A 2 -14.61 16.32 47.50
N ARG A 3 -14.63 15.38 48.49
CA ARG A 3 -14.12 14.00 48.32
C ARG A 3 -15.07 13.13 47.52
N ASP A 4 -16.35 13.38 47.58
CA ASP A 4 -17.36 12.63 46.84
C ASP A 4 -17.52 13.11 45.40
N MET A 5 -17.28 14.39 45.18
CA MET A 5 -17.21 14.96 43.84
C MET A 5 -16.02 14.42 43.04
N LEU A 6 -14.86 14.23 43.68
CA LEU A 6 -13.68 13.67 43.06
C LEU A 6 -13.86 12.15 42.71
N LYS A 7 -14.52 11.41 43.58
CA LYS A 7 -14.87 9.98 43.33
C LYS A 7 -15.86 9.84 42.15
N ASN A 8 -16.80 10.75 42.04
CA ASN A 8 -17.77 10.74 40.94
C ASN A 8 -17.14 11.18 39.61
N LEU A 9 -16.19 12.11 39.63
CA LEU A 9 -15.38 12.49 38.46
C LEU A 9 -14.49 11.34 38.00
N ILE A 10 -13.85 10.61 38.91
CA ILE A 10 -13.03 9.43 38.58
C ILE A 10 -13.90 8.29 38.03
N LYS A 11 -15.09 8.05 38.59
CA LYS A 11 -16.04 7.08 38.04
C LYS A 11 -16.55 7.48 36.65
N ALA A 12 -16.88 8.73 36.44
CA ALA A 12 -17.29 9.25 35.12
C ALA A 12 -16.17 9.14 34.08
N ALA A 13 -14.93 9.46 34.46
CA ALA A 13 -13.77 9.30 33.59
C ALA A 13 -13.49 7.84 33.23
N LEU A 14 -13.64 6.91 34.19
CA LEU A 14 -13.51 5.47 33.94
C LEU A 14 -14.65 4.91 33.09
N THR A 15 -15.88 5.42 33.24
CA THR A 15 -17.03 5.00 32.44
C THR A 15 -16.96 5.55 31.01
N PHE A 16 -16.43 6.75 30.81
CA PHE A 16 -16.16 7.32 29.47
C PHE A 16 -15.02 6.58 28.75
N SER A 17 -14.03 6.05 29.49
CA SER A 17 -12.95 5.21 28.90
C SER A 17 -13.44 3.84 28.46
N LEU A 18 -14.59 3.36 28.92
CA LEU A 18 -15.17 2.06 28.59
C LEU A 18 -16.23 2.12 27.48
N ILE A 19 -16.76 3.31 27.15
CA ILE A 19 -17.79 3.47 26.11
C ILE A 19 -17.19 4.07 24.83
N GLY A 20 -16.00 4.65 24.90
CA GLY A 20 -15.20 5.11 23.76
C GLY A 20 -14.20 4.06 23.31
N GLY A 21 -14.57 2.79 23.28
CA GLY A 21 -13.82 1.76 22.58
C GLY A 21 -13.86 2.05 21.08
N VAL A 22 -13.10 3.06 20.64
CA VAL A 22 -12.57 3.10 19.28
C VAL A 22 -11.83 1.77 19.18
N VAL A 23 -12.45 0.79 18.56
CA VAL A 23 -11.77 -0.41 18.10
C VAL A 23 -10.78 0.11 17.06
N PHE A 24 -9.61 0.57 17.53
CA PHE A 24 -8.45 0.63 16.68
C PHE A 24 -8.37 -0.76 16.09
N ALA A 25 -8.51 -0.87 14.79
CA ALA A 25 -8.29 -2.12 14.09
C ALA A 25 -6.94 -2.61 14.59
N GLN A 26 -6.96 -3.68 15.38
CA GLN A 26 -5.81 -4.07 16.17
C GLN A 26 -4.75 -4.52 15.18
N TYR A 27 -3.70 -3.71 15.03
CA TYR A 27 -2.57 -4.03 14.16
C TYR A 27 -2.04 -5.42 14.51
N THR A 28 -2.04 -6.30 13.53
CA THR A 28 -1.66 -7.69 13.75
C THR A 28 -0.15 -7.81 13.80
N LYS A 29 0.39 -8.23 14.93
CA LYS A 29 1.83 -8.43 15.11
C LYS A 29 2.40 -9.31 13.99
N GLY A 30 3.44 -8.80 13.33
CA GLY A 30 4.12 -9.48 12.23
C GLY A 30 3.68 -9.03 10.83
N ASN A 31 2.62 -8.25 10.72
CA ASN A 31 2.28 -7.54 9.50
C ASN A 31 3.14 -6.26 9.35
N THR A 32 3.11 -5.62 8.19
CA THR A 32 3.80 -4.36 7.91
C THR A 32 2.78 -3.26 7.65
N VAL A 33 3.24 -2.01 7.66
CA VAL A 33 2.41 -0.83 7.41
C VAL A 33 2.76 -0.25 6.05
N ILE A 34 1.75 0.05 5.24
CA ILE A 34 1.91 0.73 3.97
C ILE A 34 1.25 2.11 4.07
N ALA A 35 2.04 3.15 3.85
CA ALA A 35 1.57 4.51 3.66
C ALA A 35 1.55 4.83 2.16
N TRP A 36 0.45 5.38 1.70
CA TRP A 36 0.24 5.77 0.32
C TRP A 36 -0.04 7.25 0.25
N SER A 37 0.88 8.00 -0.38
CA SER A 37 0.76 9.44 -0.59
C SER A 37 0.66 9.74 -2.08
N LYS A 38 -0.17 10.72 -2.42
CA LYS A 38 -0.37 11.22 -3.77
C LYS A 38 0.24 12.61 -3.90
N TYR A 39 1.00 12.81 -4.94
CA TYR A 39 1.63 14.08 -5.31
C TYR A 39 1.14 14.52 -6.68
N LYS A 40 1.17 15.84 -6.92
CA LYS A 40 0.95 16.39 -8.24
C LYS A 40 2.24 16.95 -8.82
N LEU A 41 2.55 16.55 -10.03
CA LEU A 41 3.62 17.15 -10.81
C LEU A 41 3.14 18.44 -11.45
N LYS A 42 4.04 19.39 -11.60
CA LYS A 42 3.85 20.54 -12.47
C LYS A 42 3.93 20.07 -13.93
N PRO A 43 3.14 20.65 -14.84
CA PRO A 43 3.42 20.55 -16.26
C PRO A 43 4.87 20.95 -16.54
N VAL A 44 5.56 20.26 -17.44
CA VAL A 44 6.97 20.58 -17.75
C VAL A 44 7.15 21.98 -18.32
N SER A 45 6.11 22.51 -18.96
CA SER A 45 6.07 23.89 -19.44
C SER A 45 6.07 24.96 -18.35
N GLU A 46 5.80 24.57 -17.10
CA GLU A 46 5.84 25.44 -15.92
C GLU A 46 7.10 25.24 -15.07
N VAL A 47 8.06 24.47 -15.57
CA VAL A 47 9.32 24.20 -14.88
C VAL A 47 10.44 24.92 -15.60
N ASP A 48 11.03 25.92 -14.95
CA ASP A 48 12.15 26.65 -15.49
C ASP A 48 13.34 25.73 -15.77
N ASP A 49 14.08 26.03 -16.83
CA ASP A 49 15.30 25.30 -17.22
C ASP A 49 15.08 23.79 -17.35
N HIS A 50 13.94 23.37 -17.93
CA HIS A 50 13.64 21.97 -18.17
C HIS A 50 14.06 21.53 -19.57
N GLU A 51 14.93 20.50 -19.63
CA GLU A 51 15.28 19.80 -20.86
C GLU A 51 14.63 18.40 -20.90
N PRO A 52 14.42 17.81 -22.10
CA PRO A 52 13.90 16.45 -22.21
C PRO A 52 14.77 15.42 -21.46
N GLY A 53 14.18 14.70 -20.52
CA GLY A 53 14.88 13.71 -19.70
C GLY A 53 15.18 14.16 -18.27
N ASP A 54 15.37 15.45 -18.03
CA ASP A 54 15.79 16.01 -16.73
C ASP A 54 14.95 15.54 -15.55
N ARG A 55 13.63 15.52 -15.72
CA ARG A 55 12.71 15.07 -14.65
C ARG A 55 12.99 13.63 -14.26
N ARG A 56 13.18 12.74 -15.25
CA ARG A 56 13.47 11.33 -15.00
C ARG A 56 14.81 11.16 -14.30
N GLU A 57 15.82 11.87 -14.80
CA GLU A 57 17.19 11.82 -14.24
C GLU A 57 17.24 12.35 -12.82
N SER A 58 16.61 13.48 -12.53
CA SER A 58 16.49 14.04 -11.20
C SER A 58 15.77 13.11 -10.25
N PHE A 59 14.68 12.47 -10.67
CA PHE A 59 13.94 11.50 -9.85
C PHE A 59 14.78 10.26 -9.60
N GLN A 60 15.43 9.74 -10.62
CA GLN A 60 16.30 8.58 -10.49
C GLN A 60 17.45 8.86 -9.52
N ALA A 61 18.18 9.94 -9.70
CA ALA A 61 19.29 10.33 -8.83
C ALA A 61 18.83 10.50 -7.38
N TYR A 62 17.74 11.26 -7.16
CA TYR A 62 17.19 11.51 -5.84
C TYR A 62 16.78 10.23 -5.12
N HIS A 63 15.91 9.42 -5.75
CA HIS A 63 15.38 8.22 -5.10
C HIS A 63 16.42 7.13 -4.91
N THR A 64 17.29 6.89 -5.88
CA THR A 64 18.34 5.88 -5.77
C THR A 64 19.27 6.19 -4.59
N THR A 65 19.76 7.43 -4.51
CA THR A 65 20.68 7.84 -3.46
C THR A 65 20.00 7.85 -2.09
N ARG A 66 18.82 8.43 -2.01
CA ARG A 66 18.08 8.59 -0.76
C ARG A 66 17.55 7.27 -0.19
N ASN A 67 16.94 6.42 -1.04
CA ASN A 67 16.35 5.16 -0.60
C ASN A 67 17.43 4.21 -0.08
N ALA A 68 18.65 4.24 -0.61
CA ALA A 68 19.78 3.48 -0.08
C ALA A 68 20.10 3.83 1.39
N LYS A 69 19.81 5.06 1.82
CA LYS A 69 20.06 5.56 3.19
C LYS A 69 18.83 5.50 4.11
N ALA A 70 17.65 5.24 3.56
CA ALA A 70 16.38 5.22 4.31
C ALA A 70 16.20 3.90 5.07
N ARG A 71 16.74 3.80 6.29
CA ARG A 71 16.79 2.55 7.07
C ARG A 71 15.43 2.04 7.51
N LEU A 72 14.48 2.94 7.79
CA LEU A 72 13.12 2.61 8.24
C LEU A 72 12.22 2.11 7.10
N LEU A 73 12.60 2.39 5.86
CA LEU A 73 11.83 2.04 4.69
C LEU A 73 12.13 0.60 4.24
N LEU A 74 11.15 -0.29 4.27
CA LEU A 74 11.27 -1.68 3.79
C LEU A 74 11.21 -1.75 2.28
N SER A 75 10.21 -1.10 1.69
CA SER A 75 10.03 -1.01 0.25
C SER A 75 9.42 0.34 -0.13
N SER A 76 9.62 0.75 -1.37
CA SER A 76 9.00 1.94 -1.94
C SER A 76 8.65 1.67 -3.40
N LEU A 77 7.44 2.05 -3.80
CA LEU A 77 7.02 2.09 -5.20
C LEU A 77 6.73 3.54 -5.55
N PHE A 78 7.10 3.95 -6.75
CA PHE A 78 6.78 5.26 -7.29
C PHE A 78 5.95 5.05 -8.56
N LEU A 79 4.63 5.25 -8.41
CA LEU A 79 3.64 4.93 -9.41
C LEU A 79 3.27 6.18 -10.20
N THR A 80 3.40 6.10 -11.50
CA THR A 80 3.03 7.18 -12.43
C THR A 80 1.86 6.73 -13.29
N HIS A 81 1.19 7.70 -13.91
CA HIS A 81 0.13 7.43 -14.86
C HIS A 81 0.53 6.39 -15.91
N TYR A 82 -0.36 5.44 -16.17
CA TYR A 82 -0.27 4.52 -17.29
C TYR A 82 -1.55 4.59 -18.13
N TRP A 83 -2.62 3.90 -17.72
CA TRP A 83 -3.93 3.97 -18.37
C TRP A 83 -5.00 4.67 -17.53
N THR A 84 -4.77 4.80 -16.23
CA THR A 84 -5.73 5.39 -15.30
C THR A 84 -5.11 6.55 -14.54
N GLY A 85 -5.96 7.40 -13.98
CA GLY A 85 -5.54 8.58 -13.24
C GLY A 85 -5.15 9.76 -14.14
N HIS A 86 -4.69 10.84 -13.54
CA HIS A 86 -4.25 12.03 -14.25
C HIS A 86 -2.76 11.97 -14.56
N VAL A 87 -2.34 12.45 -15.73
CA VAL A 87 -0.92 12.39 -16.20
C VAL A 87 0.07 13.10 -15.27
N THR A 88 -0.39 14.03 -14.45
CA THR A 88 0.43 14.73 -13.45
C THR A 88 0.38 14.08 -12.08
N ASP A 89 -0.49 13.08 -11.84
CA ASP A 89 -0.58 12.41 -10.56
C ASP A 89 0.53 11.37 -10.45
N VAL A 90 1.23 11.40 -9.34
CA VAL A 90 2.19 10.36 -8.94
C VAL A 90 1.85 9.89 -7.54
N MET A 91 2.05 8.59 -7.31
CA MET A 91 1.77 7.99 -6.02
C MET A 91 3.02 7.34 -5.47
N GLN A 92 3.31 7.60 -4.22
CA GLN A 92 4.37 6.93 -3.50
C GLN A 92 3.77 5.95 -2.49
N VAL A 93 4.13 4.68 -2.61
CA VAL A 93 3.69 3.60 -1.74
C VAL A 93 4.89 3.14 -0.95
N ASN A 94 4.93 3.50 0.32
CA ASN A 94 6.04 3.20 1.23
C ASN A 94 5.63 2.15 2.25
N GLU A 95 6.47 1.15 2.46
CA GLU A 95 6.25 0.07 3.42
C GLU A 95 7.22 0.17 4.59
N PHE A 96 6.70 0.00 5.80
CA PHE A 96 7.40 0.09 7.07
C PHE A 96 7.12 -1.14 7.93
N GLN A 97 8.05 -1.45 8.84
CA GLN A 97 7.88 -2.59 9.75
C GLN A 97 6.74 -2.38 10.75
N SER A 98 6.45 -1.12 11.12
CA SER A 98 5.42 -0.76 12.11
C SER A 98 4.91 0.66 11.91
N MET A 99 3.84 1.02 12.65
CA MET A 99 3.34 2.39 12.71
C MET A 99 4.37 3.35 13.30
N ASP A 100 5.12 2.91 14.32
CA ASP A 100 6.16 3.74 14.93
C ASP A 100 7.26 4.08 13.92
N GLU A 101 7.66 3.11 13.09
CA GLU A 101 8.63 3.35 12.02
C GLU A 101 8.07 4.27 10.92
N ALA A 102 6.81 4.11 10.55
CA ALA A 102 6.15 5.00 9.59
C ALA A 102 6.12 6.45 10.10
N THR A 103 5.74 6.64 11.37
CA THR A 103 5.72 7.96 12.04
C THR A 103 7.13 8.53 12.15
N ALA A 104 8.10 7.73 12.59
CA ALA A 104 9.50 8.14 12.69
C ALA A 104 10.09 8.52 11.32
N TYR A 105 9.73 7.79 10.26
CA TYR A 105 10.14 8.12 8.90
C TYR A 105 9.57 9.47 8.45
N SER A 106 8.29 9.75 8.69
CA SER A 106 7.67 11.03 8.37
C SER A 106 8.43 12.20 9.00
N GLY A 107 8.76 12.10 10.30
CA GLY A 107 9.56 13.10 11.02
C GLY A 107 11.04 13.14 10.64
N SER A 108 11.54 12.15 9.89
CA SER A 108 12.98 12.00 9.60
C SER A 108 13.45 12.56 8.25
N GLN A 109 12.57 13.24 7.50
CA GLN A 109 12.88 13.65 6.13
C GLN A 109 14.10 14.58 6.04
N ALA A 110 14.17 15.63 6.84
CA ALA A 110 15.32 16.53 6.88
C ALA A 110 16.61 15.84 7.39
N PRO A 111 16.59 15.08 8.49
CA PRO A 111 17.74 14.27 8.91
C PRO A 111 18.17 13.24 7.87
N LEU A 112 17.24 12.60 7.16
CA LEU A 112 17.56 11.64 6.10
C LEU A 112 18.28 12.33 4.94
N ASN A 113 17.77 13.48 4.47
CA ASN A 113 18.41 14.24 3.41
C ASN A 113 19.84 14.68 3.82
N LYS A 114 20.02 15.08 5.10
CA LYS A 114 21.32 15.45 5.65
C LYS A 114 22.33 14.29 5.69
N ARG A 115 21.85 13.07 5.98
CA ARG A 115 22.68 11.85 5.92
C ARG A 115 22.96 11.38 4.50
N THR A 116 22.06 11.68 3.56
CA THR A 116 22.18 11.29 2.16
C THR A 116 23.21 12.15 1.46
N TRP A 117 23.13 13.45 1.65
CA TRP A 117 24.03 14.45 1.11
C TRP A 117 24.63 15.24 2.29
N ALA A 118 25.87 14.92 2.64
CA ALA A 118 26.55 15.55 3.79
C ALA A 118 26.90 17.02 3.48
N ASP A 119 27.29 17.29 2.26
CA ASP A 119 27.53 18.63 1.75
C ASP A 119 26.21 19.39 1.59
N GLU A 120 26.21 20.66 2.01
CA GLU A 120 24.99 21.48 1.99
C GLU A 120 24.59 21.91 0.59
N GLU A 121 25.54 22.24 -0.24
CA GLU A 121 25.28 22.71 -1.60
C GLU A 121 24.84 21.53 -2.47
N GLU A 122 25.46 20.35 -2.34
CA GLU A 122 25.00 19.13 -3.01
C GLU A 122 23.57 18.77 -2.58
N ARG A 123 23.27 18.87 -1.28
CA ARG A 123 21.93 18.60 -0.75
C ARG A 123 20.89 19.58 -1.31
N LYS A 124 21.19 20.87 -1.34
CA LYS A 124 20.33 21.90 -1.92
C LYS A 124 20.10 21.64 -3.40
N ALA A 125 21.16 21.35 -4.15
CA ALA A 125 21.08 21.04 -5.57
C ALA A 125 20.19 19.82 -5.83
N ALA A 126 20.41 18.69 -5.13
CA ALA A 126 19.62 17.47 -5.29
C ALA A 126 18.14 17.66 -4.92
N THR A 127 17.87 18.32 -3.80
CA THR A 127 16.48 18.57 -3.35
C THR A 127 15.76 19.57 -4.23
N SER A 128 16.44 20.59 -4.75
CA SER A 128 15.85 21.57 -5.69
C SER A 128 15.58 20.94 -7.05
N ALA A 129 16.54 20.18 -7.59
CA ALA A 129 16.38 19.48 -8.86
C ALA A 129 15.20 18.49 -8.84
N TYR A 130 14.97 17.82 -7.73
CA TYR A 130 13.82 16.95 -7.51
C TYR A 130 12.53 17.74 -7.28
N GLY A 131 12.58 18.70 -6.34
CA GLY A 131 11.41 19.45 -5.86
C GLY A 131 10.78 20.39 -6.88
N LYS A 132 11.58 20.90 -7.86
CA LYS A 132 11.06 21.84 -8.88
C LYS A 132 9.90 21.28 -9.71
N TYR A 133 9.78 19.94 -9.78
CA TYR A 133 8.74 19.26 -10.54
C TYR A 133 7.43 19.04 -9.80
N PHE A 134 7.38 19.30 -8.48
CA PHE A 134 6.18 19.06 -7.68
C PHE A 134 5.42 20.36 -7.41
N GLN A 135 4.10 20.21 -7.29
CA GLN A 135 3.26 21.21 -6.62
C GLN A 135 3.54 21.19 -5.11
N SER A 136 3.16 22.28 -4.42
CA SER A 136 3.56 22.50 -3.03
C SER A 136 2.87 21.61 -2.00
N TYR A 137 1.92 20.76 -2.39
CA TYR A 137 1.14 19.91 -1.49
C TYR A 137 1.09 18.46 -1.97
N HIS A 138 0.88 17.55 -1.04
CA HIS A 138 0.55 16.16 -1.28
C HIS A 138 -0.69 15.77 -0.48
N GLU A 139 -1.30 14.66 -0.88
CA GLU A 139 -2.41 14.05 -0.18
C GLU A 139 -1.93 12.73 0.42
N ASP A 140 -2.14 12.51 1.72
CA ASP A 140 -2.01 11.19 2.34
C ASP A 140 -3.32 10.45 2.12
N VAL A 141 -3.29 9.50 1.18
CA VAL A 141 -4.53 8.90 0.66
C VAL A 141 -4.95 7.69 1.49
N TYR A 142 -4.00 6.81 1.78
CA TYR A 142 -4.27 5.55 2.48
C TYR A 142 -3.19 5.20 3.48
N LEU A 143 -3.63 4.58 4.57
CA LEU A 143 -2.79 3.87 5.52
C LEU A 143 -3.33 2.44 5.63
N PHE A 144 -2.49 1.46 5.27
CA PHE A 144 -2.87 0.07 5.21
C PHE A 144 -2.03 -0.80 6.15
N GLU A 145 -2.62 -1.89 6.60
CA GLU A 145 -1.92 -3.05 7.13
C GLU A 145 -1.70 -4.06 6.02
N ASN A 146 -0.44 -4.37 5.70
CA ASN A 146 -0.10 -5.42 4.75
C ASN A 146 -0.10 -6.78 5.45
N ARG A 147 -0.90 -7.69 4.94
CA ARG A 147 -1.01 -9.06 5.46
C ARG A 147 0.14 -9.92 4.94
N VAL A 148 1.28 -9.85 5.61
CA VAL A 148 2.55 -10.49 5.19
C VAL A 148 2.39 -11.99 4.89
N LYS A 149 1.50 -12.70 5.59
CA LYS A 149 1.19 -14.11 5.32
C LYS A 149 0.52 -14.34 3.95
N LEU A 150 -0.04 -13.28 3.35
CA LEU A 150 -0.68 -13.31 2.02
C LEU A 150 0.12 -12.53 0.99
N GLU A 151 1.39 -12.24 1.27
CA GLU A 151 2.26 -11.49 0.38
C GLU A 151 3.04 -12.43 -0.54
N LYS A 152 3.00 -12.14 -1.85
CA LYS A 152 3.97 -12.68 -2.81
C LYS A 152 5.07 -11.65 -3.00
N LYS A 153 6.26 -11.93 -2.48
CA LYS A 153 7.42 -11.02 -2.59
C LYS A 153 8.05 -11.10 -3.98
N LYS A 154 8.46 -9.96 -4.49
CA LYS A 154 9.25 -9.85 -5.71
C LYS A 154 10.59 -10.58 -5.51
N LYS A 155 10.96 -11.42 -6.47
CA LYS A 155 12.31 -12.01 -6.50
C LYS A 155 13.31 -10.89 -6.82
N LYS A 156 14.44 -10.89 -6.13
CA LYS A 156 15.54 -9.95 -6.44
C LYS A 156 16.04 -10.25 -7.88
N SER A 157 16.14 -9.20 -8.68
CA SER A 157 16.73 -9.24 -10.01
C SER A 157 17.84 -8.21 -10.09
N LYS A 158 18.87 -8.50 -10.88
CA LYS A 158 19.93 -7.51 -11.20
C LYS A 158 19.34 -6.40 -12.08
N ASP A 159 18.48 -6.80 -13.01
CA ASP A 159 17.71 -5.90 -13.84
C ASP A 159 16.43 -5.54 -13.09
N ASN A 160 16.24 -4.26 -12.84
CA ASN A 160 15.04 -3.75 -12.17
C ASN A 160 14.22 -2.92 -13.17
N PRO A 161 13.54 -3.57 -14.14
CA PRO A 161 12.79 -2.87 -15.16
C PRO A 161 11.57 -2.18 -14.56
N ASN A 162 11.03 -1.21 -15.28
CA ASN A 162 9.71 -0.69 -14.98
C ASN A 162 8.68 -1.81 -15.08
N THR A 163 7.69 -1.76 -14.22
CA THR A 163 6.65 -2.78 -14.13
C THR A 163 5.27 -2.13 -14.14
N VAL A 164 4.25 -2.94 -14.39
CA VAL A 164 2.85 -2.52 -14.33
C VAL A 164 2.30 -2.90 -12.96
N VAL A 165 1.66 -1.96 -12.28
CA VAL A 165 1.01 -2.18 -10.99
C VAL A 165 -0.49 -1.97 -11.11
N ALA A 166 -1.24 -3.03 -10.87
CA ALA A 166 -2.69 -2.98 -10.74
C ALA A 166 -3.09 -2.90 -9.27
N VAL A 167 -3.99 -1.97 -8.97
CA VAL A 167 -4.56 -1.78 -7.63
C VAL A 167 -6.06 -1.99 -7.70
N MET A 168 -6.56 -2.91 -6.88
CA MET A 168 -7.95 -3.33 -6.92
C MET A 168 -8.50 -3.51 -5.51
N ASN A 169 -9.72 -3.05 -5.27
CA ASN A 169 -10.51 -3.39 -4.08
C ASN A 169 -11.42 -4.58 -4.36
N ARG A 170 -11.48 -5.49 -3.40
CA ARG A 170 -12.55 -6.48 -3.24
C ARG A 170 -13.16 -6.31 -1.86
N TYR A 171 -14.36 -6.81 -1.68
CA TYR A 171 -15.11 -6.53 -0.45
C TYR A 171 -15.49 -7.83 0.26
N TRP A 172 -15.12 -7.93 1.54
CA TRP A 172 -15.57 -9.01 2.42
C TRP A 172 -16.93 -8.72 3.00
N LYS A 173 -17.77 -9.76 3.05
CA LYS A 173 -18.98 -9.72 3.86
C LYS A 173 -18.62 -9.69 5.34
N PRO A 174 -19.35 -8.93 6.19
CA PRO A 174 -19.32 -9.14 7.63
C PRO A 174 -19.63 -10.61 7.96
N LEU A 175 -18.94 -11.18 8.92
CA LEU A 175 -19.16 -12.58 9.33
C LEU A 175 -20.62 -12.85 9.73
N SER A 176 -21.30 -11.86 10.31
CA SER A 176 -22.73 -11.93 10.65
C SER A 176 -23.65 -12.12 9.45
N LYS A 177 -23.16 -11.88 8.22
CA LYS A 177 -23.89 -12.07 6.95
C LYS A 177 -23.43 -13.31 6.18
N VAL A 178 -22.58 -14.16 6.79
CA VAL A 178 -22.07 -15.39 6.15
C VAL A 178 -22.57 -16.59 6.94
N GLU A 179 -23.58 -17.26 6.41
CA GLU A 179 -24.17 -18.45 7.03
C GLU A 179 -23.10 -19.55 7.22
N GLY A 180 -23.00 -20.11 8.43
CA GLY A 180 -22.02 -21.11 8.78
C GLY A 180 -20.55 -20.66 8.62
N GLY A 181 -20.31 -19.35 8.49
CA GLY A 181 -18.96 -18.82 8.30
C GLY A 181 -18.25 -18.51 9.62
N SER A 182 -16.93 -18.64 9.62
CA SER A 182 -16.08 -18.23 10.73
C SER A 182 -14.85 -17.43 10.26
N ALA A 183 -14.22 -16.72 11.19
CA ALA A 183 -12.97 -16.00 10.90
C ALA A 183 -11.84 -16.98 10.55
N GLU A 184 -11.79 -18.12 11.23
CA GLU A 184 -10.79 -19.16 11.01
C GLU A 184 -10.92 -19.80 9.64
N GLU A 185 -12.15 -20.14 9.22
CA GLU A 185 -12.41 -20.70 7.89
C GLU A 185 -12.05 -19.70 6.81
N ARG A 186 -12.47 -18.43 6.94
CA ARG A 186 -12.12 -17.37 6.02
C ARG A 186 -10.61 -17.23 5.86
N GLU A 187 -9.88 -17.20 6.99
CA GLU A 187 -8.43 -17.10 6.98
C GLU A 187 -7.78 -18.32 6.31
N LYS A 188 -8.26 -19.52 6.60
CA LYS A 188 -7.80 -20.76 5.99
C LYS A 188 -8.00 -20.74 4.45
N MET A 189 -9.16 -20.30 3.99
CA MET A 189 -9.43 -20.19 2.56
C MET A 189 -8.55 -19.14 1.88
N MET A 190 -8.31 -18.00 2.52
CA MET A 190 -7.40 -16.96 2.01
C MET A 190 -5.96 -17.48 1.92
N GLN A 191 -5.48 -18.19 2.93
CA GLN A 191 -4.14 -18.78 2.91
C GLN A 191 -4.00 -19.89 1.85
N LYS A 192 -5.02 -20.73 1.68
CA LYS A 192 -5.06 -21.71 0.60
C LYS A 192 -5.01 -21.04 -0.77
N TYR A 193 -5.83 -20.01 -0.98
CA TYR A 193 -5.84 -19.23 -2.21
C TYR A 193 -4.47 -18.60 -2.47
N HIS A 194 -3.87 -18.02 -1.46
CA HIS A 194 -2.54 -17.44 -1.58
C HIS A 194 -1.51 -18.50 -2.01
N LYS A 195 -1.47 -19.65 -1.32
CA LYS A 195 -0.50 -20.72 -1.58
C LYS A 195 -0.70 -21.37 -2.96
N GLU A 196 -1.94 -21.74 -3.29
CA GLU A 196 -2.23 -22.57 -4.45
C GLU A 196 -2.53 -21.75 -5.73
N VAL A 197 -2.91 -20.49 -5.59
CA VAL A 197 -3.24 -19.63 -6.73
C VAL A 197 -2.23 -18.48 -6.86
N THR A 198 -2.13 -17.62 -5.85
CA THR A 198 -1.27 -16.42 -5.95
C THR A 198 0.20 -16.78 -6.14
N MET A 199 0.72 -17.72 -5.36
CA MET A 199 2.14 -18.11 -5.44
C MET A 199 2.47 -18.88 -6.74
N LYS A 200 1.50 -19.59 -7.29
CA LYS A 200 1.65 -20.34 -8.54
C LYS A 200 1.40 -19.51 -9.80
N ASN A 201 0.82 -18.32 -9.66
CA ASN A 201 0.64 -17.40 -10.77
C ASN A 201 1.97 -16.71 -11.11
N ASP A 202 2.68 -17.22 -12.12
CA ASP A 202 4.01 -16.73 -12.53
C ASP A 202 3.97 -15.36 -13.23
N LYS A 203 2.81 -14.94 -13.74
CA LYS A 203 2.61 -13.59 -14.29
C LYS A 203 2.67 -12.51 -13.24
N LYS A 204 2.33 -12.80 -11.99
CA LYS A 204 2.45 -11.87 -10.86
C LYS A 204 3.87 -11.86 -10.31
N ILE A 205 4.57 -10.75 -10.50
CA ILE A 205 5.91 -10.54 -9.94
C ILE A 205 5.84 -10.41 -8.41
N SER A 206 4.91 -9.59 -7.93
CA SER A 206 4.60 -9.43 -6.51
C SER A 206 3.11 -9.20 -6.30
N LYS A 207 2.63 -9.47 -5.09
CA LYS A 207 1.27 -9.12 -4.67
C LYS A 207 1.26 -8.82 -3.19
N ARG A 208 0.70 -7.69 -2.82
CA ARG A 208 0.35 -7.35 -1.44
C ARG A 208 -1.16 -7.41 -1.28
N THR A 209 -1.59 -7.95 -0.16
CA THR A 209 -3.00 -7.95 0.25
C THR A 209 -3.10 -7.10 1.49
N VAL A 210 -3.77 -5.97 1.39
CA VAL A 210 -3.79 -4.96 2.44
C VAL A 210 -5.20 -4.67 2.92
N THR A 211 -5.30 -4.27 4.18
CA THR A 211 -6.54 -3.83 4.83
C THR A 211 -6.35 -2.42 5.37
N HIS A 212 -7.41 -1.62 5.38
CA HIS A 212 -7.34 -0.28 5.96
C HIS A 212 -7.06 -0.35 7.45
N LEU A 213 -6.04 0.40 7.92
CA LEU A 213 -5.73 0.52 9.35
C LEU A 213 -6.65 1.50 10.06
N TRP A 214 -7.03 2.56 9.36
CA TRP A 214 -7.66 3.73 10.00
C TRP A 214 -9.17 3.68 10.04
N THR A 215 -9.80 3.12 9.04
CA THR A 215 -11.24 3.20 8.95
C THR A 215 -11.84 1.82 9.01
N GLY A 216 -12.51 1.53 10.07
CA GLY A 216 -13.54 0.51 10.03
C GLY A 216 -14.68 0.86 9.06
N SER A 217 -14.43 1.71 8.06
CA SER A 217 -15.46 2.13 7.13
C SER A 217 -15.84 0.98 6.23
N LEU A 218 -17.04 0.52 6.47
CA LEU A 218 -17.75 -0.42 5.63
C LEU A 218 -18.27 0.37 4.42
N SER A 219 -17.79 0.05 3.23
CA SER A 219 -18.45 0.49 2.02
C SER A 219 -19.71 -0.35 1.85
N ASN A 220 -20.87 0.27 1.99
CA ASN A 220 -22.17 -0.43 1.93
C ASN A 220 -22.30 -1.65 2.88
N GLY A 221 -21.63 -1.60 4.04
CA GLY A 221 -21.62 -2.69 5.01
C GLY A 221 -20.64 -3.83 4.70
N TYR A 222 -19.65 -3.61 3.81
CA TYR A 222 -18.62 -4.57 3.45
C TYR A 222 -17.22 -4.04 3.76
N TYR A 223 -16.27 -4.94 4.06
CA TYR A 223 -14.89 -4.59 4.38
C TYR A 223 -14.01 -4.58 3.12
N PRO A 224 -13.39 -3.46 2.74
CA PRO A 224 -12.48 -3.42 1.61
C PRO A 224 -11.19 -4.18 1.90
N ILE A 225 -10.80 -5.00 0.93
CA ILE A 225 -9.50 -5.65 0.85
C ILE A 225 -8.85 -5.15 -0.42
N THR A 226 -7.77 -4.41 -0.26
CA THR A 226 -7.03 -3.88 -1.40
C THR A 226 -5.91 -4.84 -1.79
N THR A 227 -5.75 -5.08 -3.08
CA THR A 227 -4.60 -5.80 -3.62
C THR A 227 -3.76 -4.85 -4.45
N ILE A 228 -2.44 -4.87 -4.22
CA ILE A 228 -1.43 -4.16 -4.99
C ILE A 228 -0.62 -5.23 -5.70
N THR A 229 -0.84 -5.41 -6.99
CA THR A 229 -0.24 -6.49 -7.79
C THR A 229 0.67 -5.93 -8.85
N GLU A 230 1.91 -6.44 -8.92
CA GLU A 230 2.92 -6.03 -9.88
C GLU A 230 3.09 -7.11 -10.96
N PHE A 231 3.15 -6.69 -12.21
CA PHE A 231 3.32 -7.51 -13.40
C PHE A 231 4.51 -7.03 -14.23
N ALA A 232 5.13 -7.93 -15.01
CA ALA A 232 6.23 -7.56 -15.89
C ALA A 232 5.76 -6.68 -17.07
N SER A 233 4.55 -6.91 -17.54
CA SER A 233 3.99 -6.26 -18.73
C SER A 233 2.48 -6.04 -18.59
N MET A 234 1.94 -5.23 -19.48
CA MET A 234 0.49 -5.06 -19.62
C MET A 234 -0.18 -6.36 -20.06
N ALA A 235 0.45 -7.11 -20.97
CA ALA A 235 -0.09 -8.39 -21.43
C ALA A 235 -0.27 -9.39 -20.28
N ASP A 236 0.65 -9.38 -19.29
CA ASP A 236 0.50 -10.21 -18.09
C ASP A 236 -0.60 -9.71 -17.16
N ALA A 237 -0.79 -8.40 -17.07
CA ALA A 237 -1.85 -7.78 -16.25
C ALA A 237 -3.24 -8.01 -16.86
N ASP A 238 -3.33 -8.03 -18.18
CA ASP A 238 -4.58 -8.14 -18.95
C ASP A 238 -5.05 -9.59 -19.15
N ASP A 239 -4.23 -10.57 -18.81
CA ASP A 239 -4.67 -11.99 -18.89
C ASP A 239 -5.57 -12.37 -17.72
N LEU A 240 -6.79 -11.87 -17.79
CA LEU A 240 -7.83 -12.04 -16.77
C LEU A 240 -8.25 -13.53 -16.60
N GLN A 241 -7.93 -14.38 -17.56
CA GLN A 241 -8.31 -15.80 -17.51
C GLN A 241 -7.26 -16.71 -16.86
N TYR A 242 -6.07 -16.19 -16.63
CA TYR A 242 -4.97 -17.03 -16.11
C TYR A 242 -5.17 -17.43 -14.65
N GLU A 243 -5.53 -16.48 -13.78
CA GLU A 243 -5.74 -16.77 -12.36
C GLU A 243 -6.98 -17.64 -12.10
N PRO A 244 -8.14 -17.42 -12.76
CA PRO A 244 -9.28 -18.35 -12.69
C PRO A 244 -8.92 -19.78 -13.06
N LYS A 245 -8.14 -20.00 -14.11
CA LYS A 245 -7.70 -21.37 -14.51
C LYS A 245 -6.85 -22.05 -13.43
N ILE A 246 -6.01 -21.29 -12.72
CA ILE A 246 -5.23 -21.85 -11.60
C ILE A 246 -6.17 -22.17 -10.44
N PHE A 247 -7.11 -21.26 -10.12
CA PHE A 247 -8.08 -21.45 -9.06
C PHE A 247 -8.96 -22.67 -9.29
N ASP A 248 -9.48 -22.84 -10.51
CA ASP A 248 -10.32 -23.97 -10.87
C ASP A 248 -9.63 -25.34 -10.76
N LYS A 249 -8.32 -25.37 -11.01
CA LYS A 249 -7.51 -26.58 -10.84
C LYS A 249 -7.13 -26.87 -9.38
N ALA A 250 -7.06 -25.81 -8.54
CA ALA A 250 -6.55 -25.92 -7.19
C ALA A 250 -7.63 -26.14 -6.13
N PHE A 251 -8.90 -25.86 -6.47
CA PHE A 251 -10.03 -25.89 -5.53
C PHE A 251 -11.11 -26.85 -6.00
N THR A 252 -11.63 -27.69 -5.10
CA THR A 252 -12.87 -28.46 -5.35
C THR A 252 -14.05 -27.49 -5.37
N ASP A 253 -15.21 -27.98 -5.83
CA ASP A 253 -16.42 -27.12 -5.91
C ASP A 253 -16.87 -26.67 -4.51
N GLU A 254 -16.80 -27.55 -3.50
CA GLU A 254 -17.09 -27.21 -2.10
C GLU A 254 -16.13 -26.15 -1.57
N GLU A 255 -14.84 -26.25 -1.92
CA GLU A 255 -13.85 -25.27 -1.49
C GLU A 255 -14.02 -23.93 -2.21
N LYS A 256 -14.45 -23.91 -3.47
CA LYS A 256 -14.79 -22.69 -4.21
C LYS A 256 -16.00 -22.00 -3.55
N GLU A 257 -17.00 -22.77 -3.16
CA GLU A 257 -18.17 -22.26 -2.43
C GLU A 257 -17.73 -21.67 -1.08
N ALA A 258 -16.93 -22.41 -0.31
CA ALA A 258 -16.40 -21.97 0.98
C ALA A 258 -15.52 -20.70 0.86
N TYR A 259 -14.76 -20.53 -0.21
CA TYR A 259 -14.00 -19.32 -0.49
C TYR A 259 -14.90 -18.15 -0.90
N ASN A 260 -15.84 -18.41 -1.81
CA ASN A 260 -16.67 -17.36 -2.43
C ASN A 260 -17.74 -16.80 -1.48
N LYS A 261 -18.23 -17.59 -0.52
CA LYS A 261 -19.27 -17.13 0.42
C LYS A 261 -18.88 -15.90 1.23
N TYR A 262 -17.55 -15.66 1.42
CA TYR A 262 -17.02 -14.52 2.17
C TYR A 262 -16.92 -13.22 1.37
N TRP A 263 -17.03 -13.30 0.05
CA TRP A 263 -16.95 -12.12 -0.80
C TRP A 263 -18.30 -11.52 -1.09
N ALA A 264 -18.34 -10.20 -1.23
CA ALA A 264 -19.52 -9.52 -1.72
C ALA A 264 -19.84 -9.97 -3.15
N PRO A 265 -21.12 -10.07 -3.53
CA PRO A 265 -21.50 -10.42 -4.90
C PRO A 265 -20.93 -9.40 -5.88
N ALA A 266 -20.27 -9.88 -6.90
CA ALA A 266 -19.94 -9.18 -8.15
C ALA A 266 -19.18 -7.85 -8.07
N SER A 267 -18.46 -7.52 -6.99
CA SER A 267 -17.79 -6.24 -6.98
C SER A 267 -16.30 -6.34 -6.65
N HIS A 268 -15.51 -6.08 -7.63
CA HIS A 268 -14.22 -5.43 -7.45
C HIS A 268 -14.34 -3.99 -7.93
N GLU A 269 -13.49 -3.14 -7.41
CA GLU A 269 -13.32 -1.76 -7.83
C GLU A 269 -11.87 -1.59 -8.25
N ASP A 270 -11.66 -1.22 -9.50
CA ASP A 270 -10.34 -0.94 -10.02
C ASP A 270 -9.94 0.47 -9.58
N ILE A 271 -8.98 0.56 -8.65
CA ILE A 271 -8.45 1.84 -8.21
C ILE A 271 -7.55 2.42 -9.28
N GLY A 272 -6.77 1.59 -9.94
CA GLY A 272 -5.96 2.06 -11.04
C GLY A 272 -4.90 1.08 -11.54
N LEU A 273 -4.36 1.45 -12.69
CA LEU A 273 -3.29 0.76 -13.38
C LEU A 273 -2.15 1.77 -13.62
N PHE A 274 -0.97 1.48 -13.11
CA PHE A 274 0.14 2.41 -13.01
C PHE A 274 1.44 1.83 -13.56
N TRP A 275 2.33 2.71 -14.05
CA TRP A 275 3.74 2.39 -14.21
C TRP A 275 4.47 2.55 -12.88
N ASN A 276 5.16 1.50 -12.45
CA ASN A 276 6.11 1.58 -11.36
C ASN A 276 7.50 1.92 -11.92
N GLN A 277 8.04 3.05 -11.52
CA GLN A 277 9.36 3.51 -11.93
C GLN A 277 10.42 2.75 -11.12
N ALA A 278 11.04 1.78 -11.75
CA ALA A 278 11.94 0.82 -11.08
C ALA A 278 13.10 1.46 -10.32
N TYR A 279 13.65 2.56 -10.84
CA TYR A 279 14.76 3.28 -10.20
C TYR A 279 14.40 3.89 -8.83
N THR A 280 13.11 4.04 -8.54
CA THR A 280 12.65 4.56 -7.25
C THR A 280 12.44 3.48 -6.22
N ASN A 281 12.40 2.21 -6.65
CA ASN A 281 12.10 1.10 -5.76
C ASN A 281 13.19 0.91 -4.72
N LYS A 282 12.76 0.68 -3.49
CA LYS A 282 13.60 0.09 -2.45
C LYS A 282 13.03 -1.27 -2.11
N ASN A 283 13.84 -2.29 -2.32
CA ASN A 283 13.53 -3.65 -1.92
C ASN A 283 14.65 -4.12 -0.98
N LYS A 284 14.29 -4.58 0.19
CA LYS A 284 15.22 -5.25 1.13
C LYS A 284 15.23 -6.76 0.92
#